data_2a250b13573db630a772c526ab29ab37
#
_entry.id   2a250b13573db630a772c526ab29ab37
#
_cell.length_a   1.000
_cell.length_b   1.000
_cell.length_c   1.000
_cell.angle_alpha   90.00
_cell.angle_beta   90.00
_cell.angle_gamma   90.00
#
_symmetry.space_group_name_H-M   'P 1'
#
loop_
_entity.id
_entity.type
_entity.pdbx_description
1 polymer ?
#
loop_
_entity_poly.entity_id
_entity_poly.type
_entity_poly.pdbx_seq_one_letter_code
_entity_poly.pdbx_strand_id
1 'polypeptide(L)'
;MDAKFALSTYSFHLPDDRIAQVASHPPESAKMLRFSREDDDVSNRGDFEDLRFSDMPDLVGDGRLFFFNDTRVIPSRVAFESATFTNKDGFRREKEGEIFFLRELGADSLFEALVFPGAAFSVGSKIELGGFVLEVESKVPDGRVLKILS
;
A
#
# COMPACT_ATOMS: atom_id res chain seq x y z
N MET A 1 25.69 8.04 -20.61
CA MET A 1 24.64 8.34 -19.63
C MET A 1 25.26 9.30 -18.63
N ASP A 2 24.66 10.46 -18.42
CA ASP A 2 25.23 11.49 -17.56
C ASP A 2 25.28 10.97 -16.10
N ALA A 3 26.43 11.05 -15.45
CA ALA A 3 26.64 10.47 -14.11
C ALA A 3 25.63 10.98 -13.07
N LYS A 4 25.12 12.20 -13.24
CA LYS A 4 24.09 12.78 -12.33
C LYS A 4 22.75 12.08 -12.37
N PHE A 5 22.48 11.22 -13.34
CA PHE A 5 21.27 10.38 -13.42
C PHE A 5 21.52 8.92 -13.01
N ALA A 6 22.72 8.60 -12.56
CA ALA A 6 23.00 7.27 -12.03
C ALA A 6 22.34 7.10 -10.65
N LEU A 7 21.66 5.99 -10.44
CA LEU A 7 20.96 5.69 -9.17
C LEU A 7 21.91 5.75 -7.97
N SER A 8 23.18 5.34 -8.16
CA SER A 8 24.22 5.39 -7.15
C SER A 8 24.54 6.80 -6.63
N THR A 9 24.27 7.84 -7.42
CA THR A 9 24.47 9.23 -7.01
C THR A 9 23.51 9.65 -5.88
N TYR A 10 22.37 8.97 -5.77
CA TYR A 10 21.32 9.21 -4.78
C TYR A 10 21.34 8.19 -3.64
N SER A 11 22.32 7.28 -3.64
CA SER A 11 22.46 6.28 -2.59
C SER A 11 23.11 6.90 -1.34
N PHE A 12 22.47 6.72 -0.19
CA PHE A 12 22.97 7.16 1.11
C PHE A 12 22.58 6.15 2.19
N HIS A 13 23.27 6.19 3.31
CA HIS A 13 22.87 5.41 4.48
C HIS A 13 21.74 6.11 5.21
N LEU A 14 20.55 5.48 5.25
CA LEU A 14 19.42 5.94 6.05
C LEU A 14 19.34 5.09 7.32
N PRO A 15 19.60 5.67 8.52
CA PRO A 15 19.43 4.96 9.78
C PRO A 15 17.95 4.62 10.04
N ASP A 16 17.66 3.44 10.59
CA ASP A 16 16.29 2.95 10.81
C ASP A 16 15.47 3.86 11.76
N ASP A 17 16.16 4.50 12.72
CA ASP A 17 15.56 5.44 13.68
C ASP A 17 15.07 6.76 13.03
N ARG A 18 15.47 7.02 11.77
CA ARG A 18 15.01 8.18 10.99
C ARG A 18 13.71 7.93 10.24
N ILE A 19 13.25 6.69 10.22
CA ILE A 19 11.97 6.31 9.59
C ILE A 19 10.89 6.31 10.67
N ALA A 20 9.98 7.30 10.62
CA ALA A 20 8.89 7.39 11.58
C ALA A 20 7.95 6.17 11.47
N GLN A 21 7.75 5.48 12.59
CA GLN A 21 6.85 4.32 12.70
C GLN A 21 5.45 4.70 13.17
N VAL A 22 5.31 5.89 13.74
CA VAL A 22 4.04 6.42 14.28
C VAL A 22 3.80 7.80 13.71
N ALA A 23 2.58 8.05 13.27
CA ALA A 23 2.17 9.37 12.79
C ALA A 23 2.23 10.42 13.92
N SER A 24 2.53 11.67 13.56
CA SER A 24 2.48 12.79 14.51
C SER A 24 1.06 13.01 15.01
N HIS A 25 0.93 13.34 16.28
CA HIS A 25 -0.35 13.72 16.85
C HIS A 25 -0.21 15.03 17.66
N PRO A 26 -0.99 16.06 17.36
CA PRO A 26 -1.97 16.14 16.26
C PRO A 26 -1.28 16.12 14.87
N PRO A 27 -1.98 15.73 13.79
CA PRO A 27 -1.37 15.55 12.46
C PRO A 27 -0.62 16.77 11.92
N GLU A 28 -1.12 17.97 12.19
CA GLU A 28 -0.51 19.24 11.79
C GLU A 28 0.83 19.54 12.49
N SER A 29 1.18 18.81 13.55
CA SER A 29 2.50 18.90 14.21
C SER A 29 3.61 18.20 13.45
N ALA A 30 3.28 17.48 12.37
CA ALA A 30 4.26 16.83 11.51
C ALA A 30 5.30 17.81 10.98
N LYS A 31 6.56 17.36 10.94
CA LYS A 31 7.65 18.14 10.37
C LYS A 31 7.48 18.29 8.86
N MET A 32 7.81 19.46 8.36
CA MET A 32 7.80 19.79 6.95
C MET A 32 9.14 20.44 6.59
N LEU A 33 9.70 20.05 5.46
CA LEU A 33 10.89 20.67 4.90
C LEU A 33 10.47 21.55 3.73
N ARG A 34 10.71 22.86 3.86
CA ARG A 34 10.58 23.80 2.76
C ARG A 34 11.90 23.87 2.00
N PHE A 35 11.81 23.75 0.70
CA PHE A 35 12.91 24.03 -0.20
C PHE A 35 12.55 25.21 -1.09
N SER A 36 13.32 26.29 -1.02
CA SER A 36 13.18 27.45 -1.89
C SER A 36 14.36 27.52 -2.84
N ARG A 37 14.05 27.77 -4.10
CA ARG A 37 15.04 27.95 -5.17
C ARG A 37 14.78 29.33 -5.81
N GLU A 38 15.77 30.20 -5.74
CA GLU A 38 15.60 31.56 -6.23
C GLU A 38 15.71 31.70 -7.75
N ASP A 39 16.42 30.75 -8.41
CA ASP A 39 16.66 30.75 -9.85
C ASP A 39 16.58 29.36 -10.46
N ASP A 40 16.32 29.29 -11.78
CA ASP A 40 16.43 28.07 -12.59
C ASP A 40 17.89 27.57 -12.73
N ASP A 41 18.85 28.22 -12.10
CA ASP A 41 20.25 27.82 -12.10
C ASP A 41 20.44 26.56 -11.26
N VAL A 42 20.79 25.48 -11.94
CA VAL A 42 21.06 24.16 -11.35
C VAL A 42 22.24 24.17 -10.39
N SER A 43 23.08 25.22 -10.41
CA SER A 43 24.23 25.37 -9.50
C SER A 43 23.85 25.95 -8.15
N ASN A 44 22.71 26.63 -8.05
CA ASN A 44 22.19 27.15 -6.79
C ASN A 44 21.55 26.02 -5.97
N ARG A 45 22.13 25.74 -4.80
CA ARG A 45 21.70 24.66 -3.90
C ARG A 45 20.35 24.93 -3.23
N GLY A 46 19.80 26.16 -3.37
CA GLY A 46 18.58 26.57 -2.69
C GLY A 46 18.71 26.55 -1.15
N ASP A 47 17.74 27.13 -0.50
CA ASP A 47 17.66 27.16 0.95
C ASP A 47 16.67 26.12 1.47
N PHE A 48 17.05 25.48 2.58
CA PHE A 48 16.21 24.53 3.31
C PHE A 48 15.75 25.15 4.62
N GLU A 49 14.50 25.03 4.93
CA GLU A 49 13.89 25.52 6.15
C GLU A 49 13.06 24.42 6.81
N ASP A 50 13.36 24.17 8.09
CA ASP A 50 12.60 23.22 8.91
C ASP A 50 11.36 23.89 9.48
N LEU A 51 10.19 23.38 9.11
CA LEU A 51 8.88 23.90 9.48
C LEU A 51 7.98 22.79 10.03
N ARG A 52 6.77 23.17 10.41
CA ARG A 52 5.67 22.24 10.71
C ARG A 52 4.58 22.34 9.68
N PHE A 53 3.79 21.31 9.54
CA PHE A 53 2.67 21.33 8.60
C PHE A 53 1.62 22.41 8.97
N SER A 54 1.52 22.77 10.27
CA SER A 54 0.72 23.89 10.75
C SER A 54 1.09 25.24 10.13
N ASP A 55 2.34 25.41 9.68
CA ASP A 55 2.84 26.68 9.11
C ASP A 55 2.46 26.83 7.63
N MET A 56 1.91 25.78 7.03
CA MET A 56 1.58 25.75 5.59
C MET A 56 0.60 26.83 5.15
N PRO A 57 -0.47 27.19 5.91
CA PRO A 57 -1.39 28.25 5.51
C PRO A 57 -0.69 29.60 5.31
N ASP A 58 0.24 29.95 6.20
CA ASP A 58 0.98 31.22 6.14
C ASP A 58 1.96 31.25 4.95
N LEU A 59 2.52 30.09 4.59
CA LEU A 59 3.44 29.96 3.45
C LEU A 59 2.74 30.12 2.10
N VAL A 60 1.51 29.64 2.02
CA VAL A 60 0.80 29.62 0.74
C VAL A 60 0.09 30.94 0.45
N GLY A 61 -0.40 31.62 1.51
CA GLY A 61 -1.14 32.85 1.39
C GLY A 61 -2.51 32.71 0.72
N ASP A 62 -3.18 33.83 0.54
CA ASP A 62 -4.53 33.85 -0.02
C ASP A 62 -4.56 33.68 -1.54
N GLY A 63 -5.71 33.24 -2.06
CA GLY A 63 -5.98 33.17 -3.50
C GLY A 63 -5.37 31.97 -4.22
N ARG A 64 -4.92 30.93 -3.48
CA ARG A 64 -4.43 29.68 -4.04
C ARG A 64 -5.52 28.60 -4.04
N LEU A 65 -5.53 27.79 -5.09
CA LEU A 65 -6.41 26.63 -5.20
C LEU A 65 -5.62 25.35 -4.87
N PHE A 66 -6.17 24.55 -3.97
CA PHE A 66 -5.58 23.28 -3.58
C PHE A 66 -6.40 22.11 -4.10
N PHE A 67 -5.70 21.09 -4.59
CA PHE A 67 -6.28 19.80 -4.92
C PHE A 67 -5.78 18.77 -3.94
N PHE A 68 -6.70 18.16 -3.21
CA PHE A 68 -6.40 17.09 -2.29
C PHE A 68 -6.92 15.77 -2.82
N ASN A 69 -6.18 14.69 -2.55
CA ASN A 69 -6.70 13.36 -2.71
C ASN A 69 -7.45 12.99 -1.43
N ASP A 70 -8.76 12.81 -1.54
CA ASP A 70 -9.62 12.35 -0.43
C ASP A 70 -10.07 10.88 -0.61
N THR A 71 -9.34 10.14 -1.44
CA THR A 71 -9.58 8.71 -1.66
C THR A 71 -9.50 7.96 -0.33
N ARG A 72 -10.60 7.30 0.02
CA ARG A 72 -10.63 6.46 1.22
C ARG A 72 -9.92 5.13 0.94
N VAL A 73 -8.88 4.86 1.72
CA VAL A 73 -8.21 3.56 1.71
C VAL A 73 -9.09 2.56 2.47
N ILE A 74 -9.44 1.45 1.81
CA ILE A 74 -10.14 0.32 2.44
C ILE A 74 -9.11 -0.70 2.96
N PRO A 75 -9.38 -1.40 4.09
CA PRO A 75 -8.52 -2.44 4.61
C PRO A 75 -8.65 -3.71 3.75
N SER A 76 -7.96 -3.75 2.62
CA SER A 76 -8.05 -4.84 1.63
C SER A 76 -7.09 -6.01 1.90
N ARG A 77 -6.26 -5.90 2.94
CA ARG A 77 -5.31 -6.94 3.38
C ARG A 77 -5.87 -7.69 4.57
N VAL A 78 -6.08 -8.99 4.40
CA VAL A 78 -6.61 -9.89 5.43
C VAL A 78 -5.55 -10.92 5.76
N ALA A 79 -4.89 -10.75 6.91
CA ALA A 79 -3.98 -11.75 7.48
C ALA A 79 -4.76 -12.63 8.47
N PHE A 80 -4.46 -13.92 8.52
CA PHE A 80 -5.10 -14.87 9.41
C PHE A 80 -4.11 -15.92 9.91
N GLU A 81 -4.23 -16.26 11.18
CA GLU A 81 -3.42 -17.29 11.82
C GLU A 81 -3.92 -18.71 11.47
N SER A 82 -5.24 -18.84 11.22
CA SER A 82 -5.84 -20.11 10.77
C SER A 82 -7.04 -19.87 9.87
N ALA A 83 -7.07 -20.58 8.73
CA ALA A 83 -8.24 -20.75 7.87
C ALA A 83 -8.31 -22.19 7.40
N THR A 84 -9.52 -22.71 7.19
CA THR A 84 -9.73 -24.05 6.68
C THR A 84 -9.70 -24.06 5.17
N PHE A 85 -8.71 -24.70 4.60
CA PHE A 85 -8.59 -24.95 3.17
C PHE A 85 -9.15 -26.34 2.80
N THR A 86 -10.11 -26.38 1.89
CA THR A 86 -10.67 -27.63 1.36
C THR A 86 -10.28 -27.75 -0.11
N ASN A 87 -9.52 -28.76 -0.49
CA ASN A 87 -9.16 -28.99 -1.89
C ASN A 87 -10.32 -29.65 -2.67
N LYS A 88 -10.12 -29.85 -3.99
CA LYS A 88 -11.12 -30.46 -4.87
C LYS A 88 -11.57 -31.85 -4.44
N ASP A 89 -10.68 -32.61 -3.78
CA ASP A 89 -10.91 -33.97 -3.35
C ASP A 89 -11.57 -34.03 -1.96
N GLY A 90 -11.91 -32.88 -1.39
CA GLY A 90 -12.52 -32.76 -0.08
C GLY A 90 -11.56 -32.84 1.09
N PHE A 91 -10.25 -32.89 0.85
CA PHE A 91 -9.26 -32.89 1.91
C PHE A 91 -9.17 -31.53 2.57
N ARG A 92 -9.31 -31.50 3.91
CA ARG A 92 -9.31 -30.28 4.73
C ARG A 92 -7.99 -30.15 5.49
N ARG A 93 -7.49 -28.92 5.57
CA ARG A 93 -6.32 -28.56 6.39
C ARG A 93 -6.41 -27.12 6.84
N GLU A 94 -5.90 -26.86 8.02
CA GLU A 94 -5.76 -25.50 8.53
C GLU A 94 -4.38 -24.94 8.16
N LYS A 95 -4.36 -23.65 7.81
CA LYS A 95 -3.15 -22.91 7.51
C LYS A 95 -3.31 -21.46 7.88
N GLU A 96 -2.20 -20.87 8.29
CA GLU A 96 -2.02 -19.42 8.31
C GLU A 96 -1.85 -18.86 6.89
N GLY A 97 -2.12 -17.60 6.72
CA GLY A 97 -1.91 -16.96 5.45
C GLY A 97 -2.41 -15.54 5.36
N GLU A 98 -2.45 -15.07 4.13
CA GLU A 98 -2.83 -13.70 3.82
C GLU A 98 -3.52 -13.64 2.46
N ILE A 99 -4.52 -12.79 2.38
CA ILE A 99 -5.20 -12.39 1.14
C ILE A 99 -5.13 -10.87 1.04
N PHE A 100 -4.63 -10.35 -0.07
CA PHE A 100 -4.66 -8.95 -0.38
C PHE A 100 -5.52 -8.72 -1.61
N PHE A 101 -6.74 -8.23 -1.40
CA PHE A 101 -7.70 -7.92 -2.46
C PHE A 101 -7.23 -6.69 -3.24
N LEU A 102 -7.07 -6.82 -4.56
CA LEU A 102 -6.58 -5.76 -5.44
C LEU A 102 -7.71 -4.98 -6.09
N ARG A 103 -8.68 -5.71 -6.66
CA ARG A 103 -9.83 -5.12 -7.35
C ARG A 103 -10.98 -6.11 -7.48
N GLU A 104 -12.18 -5.58 -7.56
CA GLU A 104 -13.37 -6.33 -7.92
C GLU A 104 -13.46 -6.53 -9.45
N LEU A 105 -13.88 -7.71 -9.89
CA LEU A 105 -13.99 -8.10 -11.29
C LEU A 105 -15.46 -8.28 -11.69
N GLY A 106 -16.24 -7.19 -11.71
CA GLY A 106 -17.64 -7.22 -12.09
C GLY A 106 -18.60 -7.50 -10.93
N ALA A 107 -19.84 -7.99 -11.24
CA ALA A 107 -20.95 -8.02 -10.29
C ALA A 107 -21.05 -9.30 -9.42
N ASP A 108 -20.24 -10.33 -9.66
CA ASP A 108 -20.42 -11.67 -9.08
C ASP A 108 -19.56 -11.94 -7.83
N SER A 109 -19.21 -10.91 -7.06
CA SER A 109 -18.31 -11.04 -5.89
C SER A 109 -16.99 -11.72 -6.23
N LEU A 110 -16.48 -11.46 -7.43
CA LEU A 110 -15.19 -11.92 -7.92
C LEU A 110 -14.12 -10.85 -7.66
N PHE A 111 -12.99 -11.26 -7.12
CA PHE A 111 -11.89 -10.37 -6.78
C PHE A 111 -10.56 -10.92 -7.28
N GLU A 112 -9.76 -10.06 -7.91
CA GLU A 112 -8.35 -10.34 -8.09
C GLU A 112 -7.61 -10.07 -6.78
N ALA A 113 -6.78 -11.01 -6.33
CA ALA A 113 -6.08 -10.94 -5.07
C ALA A 113 -4.67 -11.55 -5.14
N LEU A 114 -3.73 -10.95 -4.41
CA LEU A 114 -2.49 -11.62 -4.04
C LEU A 114 -2.76 -12.53 -2.85
N VAL A 115 -2.13 -13.71 -2.81
CA VAL A 115 -2.37 -14.70 -1.75
C VAL A 115 -1.06 -15.31 -1.26
N PHE A 116 -1.00 -15.57 0.03
CA PHE A 116 0.13 -16.28 0.63
C PHE A 116 -0.36 -17.30 1.67
N PRO A 117 0.22 -18.52 1.70
CA PRO A 117 1.14 -19.10 0.70
C PRO A 117 0.40 -19.50 -0.59
N GLY A 118 0.92 -19.10 -1.75
CA GLY A 118 0.27 -19.33 -3.04
C GLY A 118 -0.08 -20.79 -3.37
N ALA A 119 0.69 -21.76 -2.83
CA ALA A 119 0.44 -23.17 -3.01
C ALA A 119 -0.84 -23.67 -2.27
N ALA A 120 -1.31 -22.95 -1.26
CA ALA A 120 -2.56 -23.29 -0.56
C ALA A 120 -3.80 -22.91 -1.38
N PHE A 121 -3.69 -21.89 -2.22
CA PHE A 121 -4.77 -21.36 -3.05
C PHE A 121 -4.78 -22.02 -4.44
N SER A 122 -5.04 -23.33 -4.48
CA SER A 122 -5.18 -24.08 -5.74
C SER A 122 -6.55 -23.82 -6.36
N VAL A 123 -6.63 -23.76 -7.69
CA VAL A 123 -7.92 -23.55 -8.40
C VAL A 123 -8.94 -24.62 -8.01
N GLY A 124 -10.13 -24.19 -7.67
CA GLY A 124 -11.24 -25.02 -7.16
C GLY A 124 -11.15 -25.38 -5.67
N SER A 125 -10.16 -24.84 -4.93
CA SER A 125 -10.14 -24.93 -3.46
C SER A 125 -11.11 -23.94 -2.84
N LYS A 126 -11.67 -24.32 -1.69
CA LYS A 126 -12.48 -23.43 -0.84
C LYS A 126 -11.71 -23.07 0.41
N ILE A 127 -11.87 -21.83 0.84
CA ILE A 127 -11.24 -21.28 2.04
C ILE A 127 -12.35 -20.75 2.96
N GLU A 128 -12.45 -21.31 4.15
CA GLU A 128 -13.38 -20.87 5.20
C GLU A 128 -12.58 -19.95 6.17
N LEU A 129 -12.96 -18.69 6.24
CA LEU A 129 -12.27 -17.66 7.03
C LEU A 129 -13.26 -16.68 7.66
N GLY A 130 -13.27 -16.61 8.99
CA GLY A 130 -14.06 -15.60 9.72
C GLY A 130 -15.56 -15.57 9.42
N GLY A 131 -16.15 -16.72 9.03
CA GLY A 131 -17.56 -16.83 8.63
C GLY A 131 -17.81 -16.62 7.14
N PHE A 132 -16.77 -16.33 6.36
CA PHE A 132 -16.83 -16.23 4.91
C PHE A 132 -16.31 -17.49 4.25
N VAL A 133 -16.85 -17.82 3.09
CA VAL A 133 -16.38 -18.89 2.23
C VAL A 133 -15.90 -18.30 0.91
N LEU A 134 -14.65 -18.52 0.59
CA LEU A 134 -14.02 -18.09 -0.66
C LEU A 134 -13.75 -19.32 -1.54
N GLU A 135 -13.87 -19.19 -2.84
CA GLU A 135 -13.46 -20.20 -3.81
C GLU A 135 -12.41 -19.64 -4.75
N VAL A 136 -11.38 -20.43 -5.05
CA VAL A 136 -10.34 -20.05 -6.02
C VAL A 136 -10.83 -20.39 -7.42
N GLU A 137 -11.26 -19.40 -8.19
CA GLU A 137 -11.81 -19.57 -9.54
C GLU A 137 -10.69 -19.82 -10.57
N SER A 138 -9.65 -19.00 -10.53
CA SER A 138 -8.55 -19.11 -11.49
C SER A 138 -7.23 -18.56 -10.95
N LYS A 139 -6.15 -18.87 -11.67
CA LYS A 139 -4.82 -18.31 -11.45
C LYS A 139 -4.57 -17.20 -12.48
N VAL A 140 -4.04 -16.07 -12.01
CA VAL A 140 -3.53 -14.96 -12.82
C VAL A 140 -2.01 -14.83 -12.62
N PRO A 141 -1.27 -14.09 -13.46
CA PRO A 141 0.20 -14.02 -13.39
C PRO A 141 0.72 -13.75 -11.99
N ASP A 142 0.16 -12.77 -11.28
CA ASP A 142 0.65 -12.34 -9.98
C ASP A 142 -0.23 -12.76 -8.80
N GLY A 143 -1.32 -13.51 -9.04
CA GLY A 143 -2.27 -13.82 -7.97
C GLY A 143 -3.29 -14.90 -8.28
N ARG A 144 -4.49 -14.68 -7.75
CA ARG A 144 -5.68 -15.54 -7.92
C ARG A 144 -6.92 -14.68 -8.16
N VAL A 145 -7.89 -15.27 -8.84
CA VAL A 145 -9.26 -14.78 -8.81
C VAL A 145 -10.02 -15.57 -7.75
N LEU A 146 -10.54 -14.85 -6.77
CA LEU A 146 -11.31 -15.40 -5.66
C LEU A 146 -12.76 -14.99 -5.81
N LYS A 147 -13.68 -15.94 -5.56
CA LYS A 147 -15.11 -15.70 -5.47
C LYS A 147 -15.56 -15.78 -4.02
N ILE A 148 -16.29 -14.78 -3.54
CA ILE A 148 -16.95 -14.83 -2.24
C ILE A 148 -18.28 -15.56 -2.42
N LEU A 149 -18.48 -16.67 -1.70
CA LEU A 149 -19.69 -17.51 -1.81
C LEU A 149 -20.72 -17.17 -0.73
N SER A 150 -20.27 -16.79 0.49
CA SER A 150 -21.12 -16.43 1.64
C SER A 150 -20.32 -15.66 2.68
#